data_dbe7d172958a3facb02bdfaa9175d813
#
_entry.id   dbe7d172958a3facb02bdfaa9175d813
#
_cell.length_a   1.000
_cell.length_b   1.000
_cell.length_c   1.000
_cell.angle_alpha   90.00
_cell.angle_beta   90.00
_cell.angle_gamma   90.00
#
_symmetry.space_group_name_H-M   'P 1'
#
loop_
_entity.id
_entity.type
_entity.pdbx_description
1 polymer ?
#
loop_
_entity_poly.entity_id
_entity_poly.type
_entity_poly.pdbx_seq_one_letter_code
_entity_poly.pdbx_strand_id
1 'polypeptide(L)'
;MKRILAAAVLSLLSLSAAAERADSLKQAVIHYDSLDVDEVTQTRILTGNVILTRGTLQLKADRALLKETPEGYMSVTLTSNPGRVATFRQKRDGGPDLWVEGQAERIEYDERQELVKLHSKAIVRELENGRLANELNGPFISYDNRREVAAVRNDPSGQSKVGGERGTLIIAPRRTGPAAGAPAPASGPGASPSAGKQ
;
A
#
# COMPACT_ATOMS: atom_id res chain seq x y z
N MET A 1 6.54 50.98 16.33
CA MET A 1 7.26 49.74 16.52
C MET A 1 6.28 48.61 16.86
N LYS A 2 5.35 48.22 15.95
CA LYS A 2 4.33 47.15 16.17
C LYS A 2 3.96 46.41 14.87
N ARG A 3 4.92 46.12 13.95
CA ARG A 3 4.62 45.47 12.65
C ARG A 3 5.61 44.38 12.24
N ILE A 4 6.40 43.80 13.16
CA ILE A 4 7.41 42.74 12.83
C ILE A 4 7.11 41.37 13.46
N LEU A 5 5.99 41.16 14.15
CA LEU A 5 5.71 39.92 14.86
C LEU A 5 4.71 38.99 14.14
N ALA A 6 4.29 39.28 12.90
CA ALA A 6 3.29 38.47 12.17
C ALA A 6 3.87 37.54 11.08
N ALA A 7 5.18 37.54 10.83
CA ALA A 7 5.78 36.80 9.71
C ALA A 7 6.44 35.46 10.14
N ALA A 8 6.48 35.10 11.42
CA ALA A 8 7.21 33.95 11.92
C ALA A 8 6.36 32.69 12.18
N VAL A 9 5.03 32.70 11.95
CA VAL A 9 4.14 31.58 12.26
C VAL A 9 3.74 30.74 11.03
N LEU A 10 4.09 31.16 9.80
CA LEU A 10 3.62 30.50 8.57
C LEU A 10 4.61 29.48 7.97
N SER A 11 5.73 29.20 8.62
CA SER A 11 6.79 28.32 8.05
C SER A 11 6.90 26.93 8.69
N LEU A 12 5.92 26.49 9.49
CA LEU A 12 5.97 25.20 10.22
C LEU A 12 5.02 24.12 9.69
N LEU A 13 4.39 24.30 8.53
CA LEU A 13 3.36 23.36 8.02
C LEU A 13 3.76 22.56 6.78
N SER A 14 5.04 22.44 6.42
CA SER A 14 5.46 21.74 5.19
C SER A 14 6.38 20.51 5.41
N LEU A 15 6.27 19.82 6.53
CA LEU A 15 7.13 18.64 6.84
C LEU A 15 6.43 17.27 6.70
N SER A 16 5.30 17.17 5.99
CA SER A 16 4.54 15.92 5.95
C SER A 16 4.63 15.12 4.63
N ALA A 17 5.49 15.46 3.69
CA ALA A 17 5.46 14.90 2.34
C ALA A 17 6.68 14.03 1.98
N ALA A 18 7.32 13.35 2.93
CA ALA A 18 8.56 12.61 2.65
C ALA A 18 8.64 11.22 3.29
N ALA A 19 7.52 10.53 3.55
CA ALA A 19 7.57 9.26 4.28
C ALA A 19 8.04 8.10 3.40
N GLU A 20 7.61 8.00 2.15
CA GLU A 20 7.94 6.88 1.25
C GLU A 20 9.34 6.99 0.62
N ARG A 21 9.72 8.16 0.17
CA ARG A 21 11.09 8.42 -0.35
C ARG A 21 12.17 8.17 0.70
N ALA A 22 11.81 8.20 1.99
CA ALA A 22 12.71 7.87 3.08
C ALA A 22 12.93 6.36 3.24
N ASP A 23 12.08 5.49 2.71
CA ASP A 23 12.22 4.04 2.88
C ASP A 23 13.35 3.44 2.05
N SER A 24 13.61 3.95 0.85
CA SER A 24 14.73 3.50 0.01
C SER A 24 16.11 3.74 0.63
N LEU A 25 16.21 4.71 1.54
CA LEU A 25 17.44 5.03 2.27
C LEU A 25 17.59 4.24 3.57
N LYS A 26 16.59 3.46 3.98
CA LYS A 26 16.64 2.66 5.20
C LYS A 26 17.30 1.31 4.97
N GLN A 27 17.90 0.78 6.01
CA GLN A 27 18.47 -0.56 6.00
C GLN A 27 17.36 -1.59 5.72
N ALA A 28 17.63 -2.54 4.83
CA ALA A 28 16.80 -3.73 4.65
C ALA A 28 17.17 -4.77 5.72
N VAL A 29 16.17 -5.33 6.38
CA VAL A 29 16.31 -6.46 7.30
C VAL A 29 15.51 -7.63 6.72
N ILE A 30 16.16 -8.81 6.64
CA ILE A 30 15.55 -10.00 6.05
C ILE A 30 15.64 -11.15 7.04
N HIS A 31 14.49 -11.76 7.35
CA HIS A 31 14.37 -12.99 8.13
C HIS A 31 14.09 -14.15 7.18
N TYR A 32 14.68 -15.30 7.43
CA TYR A 32 14.56 -16.50 6.60
C TYR A 32 15.00 -17.73 7.41
N ASP A 33 14.67 -18.95 6.91
CA ASP A 33 15.14 -20.19 7.55
C ASP A 33 16.47 -20.66 6.96
N SER A 34 16.72 -20.50 5.65
CA SER A 34 18.00 -20.80 5.00
C SER A 34 18.39 -19.79 3.94
N LEU A 35 19.70 -19.65 3.71
CA LEU A 35 20.30 -18.73 2.76
C LEU A 35 21.40 -19.44 1.96
N ASP A 36 21.30 -19.40 0.64
CA ASP A 36 22.38 -19.74 -0.29
C ASP A 36 22.89 -18.47 -0.97
N VAL A 37 24.22 -18.28 -0.99
CA VAL A 37 24.86 -17.11 -1.57
C VAL A 37 25.79 -17.53 -2.71
N ASP A 38 25.64 -16.89 -3.86
CA ASP A 38 26.54 -16.98 -4.99
C ASP A 38 27.16 -15.60 -5.22
N GLU A 39 28.41 -15.45 -4.79
CA GLU A 39 29.17 -14.20 -4.91
C GLU A 39 29.59 -13.91 -6.36
N VAL A 40 29.66 -14.91 -7.23
CA VAL A 40 30.03 -14.72 -8.64
C VAL A 40 28.89 -14.05 -9.39
N THR A 41 27.68 -14.52 -9.17
CA THR A 41 26.47 -13.98 -9.83
C THR A 41 25.76 -12.90 -9.00
N GLN A 42 26.30 -12.53 -7.84
CA GLN A 42 25.70 -11.60 -6.87
C GLN A 42 24.24 -11.94 -6.55
N THR A 43 24.00 -13.24 -6.37
CA THR A 43 22.66 -13.80 -6.15
C THR A 43 22.55 -14.40 -4.75
N ARG A 44 21.46 -14.10 -4.06
CA ARG A 44 21.11 -14.65 -2.74
C ARG A 44 19.74 -15.31 -2.84
N ILE A 45 19.68 -16.59 -2.46
CA ILE A 45 18.43 -17.36 -2.41
C ILE A 45 18.06 -17.58 -0.96
N LEU A 46 16.94 -17.04 -0.55
CA LEU A 46 16.39 -17.21 0.80
C LEU A 46 15.19 -18.13 0.72
N THR A 47 15.09 -19.05 1.66
CA THR A 47 14.03 -20.05 1.70
C THR A 47 13.47 -20.17 3.12
N GLY A 48 12.15 -20.37 3.22
CA GLY A 48 11.40 -20.57 4.45
C GLY A 48 11.06 -19.25 5.15
N ASN A 49 9.76 -18.96 5.27
CA ASN A 49 9.22 -17.82 6.01
C ASN A 49 9.94 -16.49 5.76
N VAL A 50 10.26 -16.21 4.49
CA VAL A 50 11.03 -15.01 4.13
C VAL A 50 10.20 -13.77 4.41
N ILE A 51 10.76 -12.85 5.22
CA ILE A 51 10.20 -11.53 5.53
C ILE A 51 11.31 -10.51 5.30
N LEU A 52 11.16 -9.68 4.27
CA LEU A 52 12.00 -8.51 4.03
C LEU A 52 11.28 -7.27 4.51
N THR A 53 11.95 -6.45 5.31
CA THR A 53 11.44 -5.17 5.79
C THR A 53 12.45 -4.07 5.49
N ARG A 54 11.97 -2.96 4.89
CA ARG A 54 12.74 -1.74 4.67
C ARG A 54 11.84 -0.54 4.93
N GLY A 55 12.00 0.12 6.04
CA GLY A 55 11.09 1.17 6.47
C GLY A 55 9.66 0.67 6.62
N THR A 56 8.74 1.16 5.83
CA THR A 56 7.34 0.73 5.81
C THR A 56 7.08 -0.40 4.81
N LEU A 57 8.00 -0.62 3.84
CA LEU A 57 7.92 -1.73 2.90
C LEU A 57 8.11 -3.05 3.62
N GLN A 58 7.18 -3.97 3.43
CA GLN A 58 7.28 -5.35 3.89
C GLN A 58 6.94 -6.31 2.74
N LEU A 59 7.84 -7.26 2.48
CA LEU A 59 7.66 -8.34 1.51
C LEU A 59 7.67 -9.66 2.24
N LYS A 60 6.75 -10.58 1.90
CA LYS A 60 6.68 -11.92 2.50
C LYS A 60 6.48 -12.99 1.43
N ALA A 61 7.18 -14.12 1.59
CA ALA A 61 7.04 -15.28 0.71
C ALA A 61 7.64 -16.54 1.36
N ASP A 62 7.49 -17.69 0.71
CA ASP A 62 8.20 -18.89 1.11
C ASP A 62 9.63 -18.93 0.57
N ARG A 63 9.90 -18.22 -0.54
CA ARG A 63 11.20 -18.11 -1.18
C ARG A 63 11.41 -16.73 -1.77
N ALA A 64 12.62 -16.20 -1.63
CA ALA A 64 13.06 -14.97 -2.28
C ALA A 64 14.38 -15.19 -3.02
N LEU A 65 14.46 -14.66 -4.24
CA LEU A 65 15.69 -14.52 -5.00
C LEU A 65 16.06 -13.03 -5.02
N LEU A 66 17.17 -12.69 -4.41
CA LEU A 66 17.72 -11.34 -4.43
C LEU A 66 18.89 -11.29 -5.40
N LYS A 67 18.93 -10.25 -6.22
CA LYS A 67 20.07 -9.89 -7.07
C LYS A 67 20.43 -8.44 -6.79
N GLU A 68 21.72 -8.20 -6.64
CA GLU A 68 22.26 -6.87 -6.49
C GLU A 68 22.90 -6.42 -7.79
N THR A 69 22.61 -5.17 -8.22
CA THR A 69 23.27 -4.60 -9.40
C THR A 69 24.64 -4.02 -9.02
N PRO A 70 25.58 -3.81 -9.98
CA PRO A 70 26.86 -3.18 -9.67
C PRO A 70 26.75 -1.79 -9.02
N GLU A 71 25.63 -1.10 -9.22
CA GLU A 71 25.35 0.21 -8.61
C GLU A 71 24.77 0.09 -7.18
N GLY A 72 24.59 -1.14 -6.66
CA GLY A 72 24.07 -1.39 -5.31
C GLY A 72 22.55 -1.39 -5.19
N TYR A 73 21.80 -1.41 -6.30
CA TYR A 73 20.35 -1.58 -6.27
C TYR A 73 19.97 -3.05 -6.19
N MET A 74 18.92 -3.33 -5.45
CA MET A 74 18.42 -4.68 -5.25
C MET A 74 17.19 -4.95 -6.14
N SER A 75 17.15 -6.13 -6.75
CA SER A 75 15.93 -6.71 -7.30
C SER A 75 15.55 -7.95 -6.52
N VAL A 76 14.27 -8.11 -6.24
CA VAL A 76 13.73 -9.22 -5.44
C VAL A 76 12.64 -9.93 -6.23
N THR A 77 12.78 -11.26 -6.37
CA THR A 77 11.70 -12.10 -6.87
C THR A 77 11.19 -12.99 -5.74
N LEU A 78 9.93 -12.84 -5.40
CA LEU A 78 9.24 -13.58 -4.35
C LEU A 78 8.36 -14.67 -4.98
N THR A 79 8.41 -15.86 -4.43
CA THR A 79 7.52 -16.98 -4.80
C THR A 79 7.06 -17.69 -3.55
N SER A 80 5.84 -18.25 -3.59
CA SER A 80 5.32 -19.07 -2.50
C SER A 80 4.97 -20.46 -2.97
N ASN A 81 4.85 -21.38 -2.04
CA ASN A 81 4.47 -22.77 -2.31
C ASN A 81 3.07 -22.85 -2.91
N PRO A 82 2.72 -23.90 -3.66
CA PRO A 82 1.40 -24.09 -4.23
C PRO A 82 0.29 -23.88 -3.19
N GLY A 83 -0.72 -23.09 -3.54
CA GLY A 83 -1.82 -22.73 -2.65
C GLY A 83 -1.56 -21.55 -1.71
N ARG A 84 -0.34 -21.02 -1.67
CA ARG A 84 0.04 -19.81 -0.94
C ARG A 84 0.37 -18.68 -1.92
N VAL A 85 0.44 -17.46 -1.41
CA VAL A 85 0.79 -16.27 -2.20
C VAL A 85 1.92 -15.50 -1.53
N ALA A 86 2.74 -14.86 -2.35
CA ALA A 86 3.63 -13.82 -1.88
C ALA A 86 2.83 -12.53 -1.63
N THR A 87 3.28 -11.70 -0.70
CA THR A 87 2.61 -10.45 -0.35
C THR A 87 3.59 -9.30 -0.26
N PHE A 88 3.10 -8.10 -0.56
CA PHE A 88 3.77 -6.86 -0.21
C PHE A 88 2.83 -5.90 0.51
N ARG A 89 3.39 -5.04 1.32
CA ARG A 89 2.68 -3.92 1.96
C ARG A 89 3.63 -2.75 2.09
N GLN A 90 3.13 -1.54 1.80
CA GLN A 90 3.90 -0.31 1.94
C GLN A 90 2.98 0.86 2.27
N LYS A 91 3.49 1.82 3.03
CA LYS A 91 2.78 3.06 3.31
C LYS A 91 2.88 3.98 2.09
N ARG A 92 1.79 4.67 1.76
CA ARG A 92 1.73 5.65 0.67
C ARG A 92 1.97 7.06 1.20
N ASP A 93 2.45 7.94 0.33
CA ASP A 93 2.53 9.37 0.63
C ASP A 93 1.12 10.01 0.70
N GLY A 94 1.05 11.23 1.22
CA GLY A 94 -0.18 12.03 1.22
C GLY A 94 -1.03 11.94 2.49
N GLY A 95 -0.71 11.06 3.45
CA GLY A 95 -1.46 10.98 4.70
C GLY A 95 -0.89 10.02 5.73
N PRO A 96 -1.34 10.10 6.99
CA PRO A 96 -0.76 9.32 8.08
C PRO A 96 -1.10 7.82 8.01
N ASP A 97 -2.23 7.42 7.40
CA ASP A 97 -2.70 6.03 7.37
C ASP A 97 -3.19 5.63 5.97
N LEU A 98 -2.35 5.88 4.97
CA LEU A 98 -2.56 5.43 3.61
C LEU A 98 -1.61 4.27 3.33
N TRP A 99 -2.16 3.13 2.87
CA TRP A 99 -1.40 1.92 2.60
C TRP A 99 -1.74 1.35 1.24
N VAL A 100 -0.76 0.70 0.63
CA VAL A 100 -0.96 -0.22 -0.48
C VAL A 100 -0.53 -1.61 -0.05
N GLU A 101 -1.35 -2.60 -0.37
CA GLU A 101 -1.07 -4.01 -0.14
C GLU A 101 -1.29 -4.77 -1.43
N GLY A 102 -0.50 -5.82 -1.64
CA GLY A 102 -0.70 -6.68 -2.78
C GLY A 102 -0.33 -8.13 -2.49
N GLN A 103 -0.89 -9.02 -3.30
CA GLN A 103 -0.60 -10.44 -3.27
C GLN A 103 -0.62 -11.03 -4.67
N ALA A 104 0.19 -12.05 -4.90
CA ALA A 104 0.24 -12.83 -6.14
C ALA A 104 0.98 -14.15 -5.93
N GLU A 105 0.94 -15.05 -6.92
CA GLU A 105 1.76 -16.27 -6.88
C GLU A 105 3.25 -15.94 -7.01
N ARG A 106 3.59 -14.88 -7.76
CA ARG A 106 4.93 -14.34 -7.87
C ARG A 106 4.89 -12.83 -7.82
N ILE A 107 5.80 -12.23 -7.05
CA ILE A 107 6.01 -10.78 -6.97
C ILE A 107 7.46 -10.48 -7.34
N GLU A 108 7.66 -9.50 -8.21
CA GLU A 108 8.96 -8.92 -8.52
C GLU A 108 8.99 -7.48 -8.00
N TYR A 109 10.04 -7.14 -7.28
CA TYR A 109 10.31 -5.79 -6.80
C TYR A 109 11.64 -5.30 -7.37
N ASP A 110 11.63 -4.14 -8.02
CA ASP A 110 12.81 -3.44 -8.53
C ASP A 110 13.01 -2.17 -7.71
N GLU A 111 14.07 -2.15 -6.90
CA GLU A 111 14.36 -1.01 -6.02
C GLU A 111 14.70 0.26 -6.81
N ARG A 112 15.46 0.13 -7.91
CA ARG A 112 15.86 1.28 -8.73
C ARG A 112 14.67 2.01 -9.34
N GLN A 113 13.66 1.25 -9.75
CA GLN A 113 12.44 1.77 -10.36
C GLN A 113 11.33 2.01 -9.34
N GLU A 114 11.46 1.50 -8.11
CA GLU A 114 10.40 1.42 -7.11
C GLU A 114 9.12 0.78 -7.69
N LEU A 115 9.31 -0.27 -8.49
CA LEU A 115 8.28 -0.93 -9.26
C LEU A 115 8.00 -2.33 -8.69
N VAL A 116 6.75 -2.59 -8.39
CA VAL A 116 6.25 -3.91 -8.01
C VAL A 116 5.47 -4.50 -9.18
N LYS A 117 5.77 -5.76 -9.54
CA LYS A 117 5.02 -6.53 -10.53
C LYS A 117 4.47 -7.79 -9.88
N LEU A 118 3.18 -7.99 -10.02
CA LEU A 118 2.43 -9.09 -9.46
C LEU A 118 1.95 -9.99 -10.60
N HIS A 119 2.32 -11.27 -10.57
CA HIS A 119 2.05 -12.23 -11.61
C HIS A 119 1.17 -13.37 -11.08
N SER A 120 0.12 -13.69 -11.78
CA SER A 120 -0.88 -14.72 -11.49
C SER A 120 -1.65 -14.48 -10.18
N LYS A 121 -2.96 -14.44 -10.30
CA LYS A 121 -3.88 -14.15 -9.16
C LYS A 121 -3.51 -12.86 -8.41
N ALA A 122 -3.12 -11.84 -9.18
CA ALA A 122 -2.68 -10.58 -8.62
C ALA A 122 -3.87 -9.80 -8.05
N ILE A 123 -3.68 -9.31 -6.82
CA ILE A 123 -4.62 -8.41 -6.14
C ILE A 123 -3.79 -7.26 -5.56
N VAL A 124 -4.25 -6.02 -5.78
CA VAL A 124 -3.70 -4.83 -5.12
C VAL A 124 -4.84 -4.08 -4.43
N ARG A 125 -4.64 -3.72 -3.18
CA ARG A 125 -5.59 -2.98 -2.35
C ARG A 125 -4.98 -1.66 -1.90
N GLU A 126 -5.75 -0.61 -2.01
CA GLU A 126 -5.47 0.67 -1.36
C GLU A 126 -6.33 0.77 -0.11
N LEU A 127 -5.67 1.10 1.01
CA LEU A 127 -6.33 1.25 2.29
C LEU A 127 -6.20 2.69 2.78
N GLU A 128 -7.28 3.23 3.30
CA GLU A 128 -7.33 4.55 3.95
C GLU A 128 -7.91 4.40 5.35
N ASN A 129 -7.13 4.77 6.37
CA ASN A 129 -7.52 4.61 7.77
C ASN A 129 -7.98 3.17 8.10
N GLY A 130 -7.20 2.19 7.61
CA GLY A 130 -7.46 0.77 7.80
C GLY A 130 -8.66 0.22 7.02
N ARG A 131 -9.25 0.98 6.09
CA ARG A 131 -10.42 0.58 5.29
C ARG A 131 -10.06 0.48 3.83
N LEU A 132 -10.72 -0.47 3.14
CA LEU A 132 -10.57 -0.61 1.70
C LEU A 132 -11.11 0.64 0.98
N ALA A 133 -10.24 1.29 0.20
CA ALA A 133 -10.60 2.37 -0.71
C ALA A 133 -10.79 1.83 -2.13
N ASN A 134 -9.80 1.08 -2.63
CA ASN A 134 -9.83 0.46 -3.94
C ASN A 134 -9.25 -0.95 -3.91
N GLU A 135 -9.74 -1.83 -4.79
CA GLU A 135 -9.14 -3.14 -5.04
C GLU A 135 -9.04 -3.40 -6.54
N LEU A 136 -7.87 -3.80 -7.00
CA LEU A 136 -7.58 -4.25 -8.36
C LEU A 136 -7.33 -5.74 -8.34
N ASN A 137 -7.96 -6.48 -9.24
CA ASN A 137 -7.72 -7.91 -9.45
C ASN A 137 -7.38 -8.16 -10.92
N GLY A 138 -6.47 -9.09 -11.18
CA GLY A 138 -6.14 -9.49 -12.54
C GLY A 138 -5.02 -10.52 -12.62
N PRO A 139 -4.75 -11.06 -13.81
CA PRO A 139 -3.64 -11.99 -13.98
C PRO A 139 -2.26 -11.35 -13.87
N PHE A 140 -2.18 -10.04 -14.10
CA PHE A 140 -0.98 -9.24 -13.90
C PHE A 140 -1.34 -7.83 -13.45
N ILE A 141 -0.62 -7.33 -12.43
CA ILE A 141 -0.69 -5.94 -11.99
C ILE A 141 0.73 -5.42 -11.82
N SER A 142 1.03 -4.24 -12.36
CA SER A 142 2.22 -3.48 -12.00
C SER A 142 1.82 -2.25 -11.18
N TYR A 143 2.59 -1.95 -10.14
CA TYR A 143 2.43 -0.77 -9.30
C TYR A 143 3.75 -0.01 -9.24
N ASP A 144 3.75 1.20 -9.79
CA ASP A 144 4.86 2.15 -9.73
C ASP A 144 4.66 2.99 -8.46
N ASN A 145 5.45 2.72 -7.45
CA ASN A 145 5.34 3.35 -6.14
C ASN A 145 5.73 4.83 -6.19
N ARG A 146 6.69 5.19 -7.04
CA ARG A 146 7.17 6.56 -7.22
C ARG A 146 6.12 7.50 -7.80
N ARG A 147 5.29 6.97 -8.70
CA ARG A 147 4.23 7.71 -9.41
C ARG A 147 2.84 7.44 -8.84
N GLU A 148 2.72 6.45 -7.94
CA GLU A 148 1.44 5.91 -7.46
C GLU A 148 0.51 5.47 -8.61
N VAL A 149 1.05 4.80 -9.62
CA VAL A 149 0.31 4.36 -10.81
C VAL A 149 0.25 2.84 -10.85
N ALA A 150 -0.97 2.31 -10.92
CA ALA A 150 -1.22 0.90 -11.17
C ALA A 150 -1.62 0.65 -12.63
N ALA A 151 -1.18 -0.48 -13.19
CA ALA A 151 -1.64 -0.96 -14.49
C ALA A 151 -1.98 -2.45 -14.40
N VAL A 152 -3.15 -2.83 -14.90
CA VAL A 152 -3.63 -4.22 -14.98
C VAL A 152 -3.48 -4.71 -16.43
N ARG A 153 -3.03 -5.95 -16.61
CA ARG A 153 -2.96 -6.63 -17.90
C ARG A 153 -3.68 -7.97 -17.79
N ASN A 154 -4.21 -8.43 -18.90
CA ASN A 154 -5.06 -9.61 -18.97
C ASN A 154 -4.30 -10.92 -19.24
N ASP A 155 -2.97 -10.90 -19.07
CA ASP A 155 -2.09 -12.07 -19.18
C ASP A 155 -0.99 -11.99 -18.10
N PRO A 156 -0.64 -13.11 -17.42
CA PRO A 156 0.36 -13.12 -16.36
C PRO A 156 1.76 -12.67 -16.80
N SER A 157 2.07 -12.65 -18.09
CA SER A 157 3.35 -12.14 -18.60
C SER A 157 3.48 -10.62 -18.55
N GLY A 158 2.39 -9.89 -18.24
CA GLY A 158 2.35 -8.43 -18.29
C GLY A 158 2.00 -7.86 -19.67
N GLN A 159 1.61 -8.70 -20.62
CA GLN A 159 1.13 -8.31 -21.94
C GLN A 159 -0.40 -8.27 -21.93
N SER A 160 -0.98 -7.56 -22.91
CA SER A 160 -2.42 -7.64 -23.18
C SER A 160 -2.65 -8.52 -24.41
N LYS A 161 -3.49 -9.55 -24.28
CA LYS A 161 -3.80 -10.50 -25.33
C LYS A 161 -5.30 -10.48 -25.65
N VAL A 162 -5.64 -10.74 -26.92
CA VAL A 162 -7.04 -10.97 -27.33
C VAL A 162 -7.53 -12.25 -26.63
N GLY A 163 -8.70 -12.18 -25.98
CA GLY A 163 -9.28 -13.32 -25.25
C GLY A 163 -8.59 -13.65 -23.91
N GLY A 164 -7.70 -12.79 -23.41
CA GLY A 164 -7.11 -12.94 -22.07
C GLY A 164 -8.12 -12.77 -20.95
N GLU A 165 -7.70 -13.06 -19.72
CA GLU A 165 -8.55 -12.96 -18.51
C GLU A 165 -8.99 -11.51 -18.26
N ARG A 166 -10.14 -11.35 -17.62
CA ARG A 166 -10.65 -10.00 -17.28
C ARG A 166 -10.18 -9.58 -15.91
N GLY A 167 -9.69 -8.35 -15.80
CA GLY A 167 -9.45 -7.70 -14.51
C GLY A 167 -10.75 -7.17 -13.89
N THR A 168 -10.73 -6.94 -12.59
CA THR A 168 -11.82 -6.31 -11.83
C THR A 168 -11.28 -5.13 -11.04
N LEU A 169 -12.01 -4.02 -11.05
CA LEU A 169 -11.77 -2.86 -10.20
C LEU A 169 -12.96 -2.70 -9.26
N ILE A 170 -12.71 -2.68 -7.96
CA ILE A 170 -13.68 -2.38 -6.91
C ILE A 170 -13.32 -1.02 -6.33
N ILE A 171 -14.29 -0.11 -6.29
CA ILE A 171 -14.16 1.22 -5.69
C ILE A 171 -15.13 1.29 -4.53
N ALA A 172 -14.60 1.52 -3.32
CA ALA A 172 -15.45 1.69 -2.15
C ALA A 172 -16.29 2.98 -2.27
N PRO A 173 -17.54 2.98 -1.78
CA PRO A 173 -18.37 4.17 -1.81
C PRO A 173 -17.72 5.28 -0.98
N ARG A 174 -17.67 6.49 -1.52
CA ARG A 174 -17.25 7.66 -0.76
C ARG A 174 -18.21 7.86 0.40
N ARG A 175 -17.69 7.96 1.61
CA ARG A 175 -18.52 8.44 2.73
C ARG A 175 -18.83 9.90 2.48
N THR A 176 -20.09 10.21 2.19
CA THR A 176 -20.62 11.52 2.51
C THR A 176 -20.50 11.65 4.04
N GLY A 177 -19.72 12.64 4.51
CA GLY A 177 -19.71 12.99 5.93
C GLY A 177 -21.15 13.15 6.41
N PRO A 178 -21.40 13.14 7.74
CA PRO A 178 -22.75 13.35 8.26
C PRO A 178 -23.30 14.59 7.57
N ALA A 179 -24.48 14.42 6.93
CA ALA A 179 -25.16 15.52 6.26
C ALA A 179 -25.28 16.66 7.29
N ALA A 180 -24.54 17.73 7.10
CA ALA A 180 -24.73 18.95 7.87
C ALA A 180 -26.15 19.43 7.57
N GLY A 181 -27.08 19.16 8.50
CA GLY A 181 -28.44 19.65 8.35
C GLY A 181 -29.58 18.63 8.46
N ALA A 182 -29.47 17.62 9.31
CA ALA A 182 -30.71 17.06 9.86
C ALA A 182 -31.27 18.07 10.89
N PRO A 183 -32.44 18.72 10.64
CA PRO A 183 -33.03 19.58 11.66
C PRO A 183 -33.30 18.75 12.91
N ALA A 184 -32.87 19.25 14.06
CA ALA A 184 -33.17 18.64 15.36
C ALA A 184 -34.67 18.43 15.45
N PRO A 185 -35.15 17.29 16.02
CA PRO A 185 -36.57 17.10 16.24
C PRO A 185 -37.07 18.22 17.15
N ALA A 186 -38.08 18.97 16.68
CA ALA A 186 -38.68 20.05 17.41
C ALA A 186 -39.19 19.53 18.76
N SER A 187 -38.68 20.10 19.85
CA SER A 187 -39.17 19.85 21.18
C SER A 187 -40.66 20.25 21.23
N GLY A 188 -41.53 19.29 21.31
CA GLY A 188 -42.96 19.53 21.46
C GLY A 188 -43.26 20.30 22.79
N PRO A 189 -44.27 21.18 22.79
CA PRO A 189 -44.58 21.98 23.96
C PRO A 189 -45.04 21.10 25.15
N GLY A 190 -44.40 21.32 26.28
CA GLY A 190 -44.68 20.61 27.52
C GLY A 190 -46.16 20.73 27.94
N ALA A 191 -46.78 19.59 28.21
CA ALA A 191 -48.06 19.53 28.88
C ALA A 191 -47.89 19.91 30.35
N SER A 192 -48.54 20.99 30.77
CA SER A 192 -48.66 21.39 32.15
C SER A 192 -49.46 20.37 33.00
N PRO A 193 -49.08 20.05 34.21
CA PRO A 193 -49.93 19.23 35.10
C PRO A 193 -51.13 20.02 35.64
N SER A 194 -52.29 19.56 35.31
CA SER A 194 -53.55 20.03 35.89
C SER A 194 -53.62 19.61 37.34
N ALA A 195 -53.72 20.61 38.21
CA ALA A 195 -54.11 20.42 39.63
C ALA A 195 -55.58 20.06 39.69
N GLY A 196 -55.95 18.90 40.25
CA GLY A 196 -57.30 18.50 40.64
C GLY A 196 -57.38 18.39 42.11
N LYS A 197 -58.25 19.28 42.71
CA LYS A 197 -58.75 19.20 44.08
C LYS A 197 -59.78 18.07 44.18
N GLN A 198 -59.76 17.38 45.23
CA GLN A 198 -60.66 16.98 46.32
C GLN A 198 -60.25 15.63 46.86
#